data_b38c5ec7bbd59408fba8403f61c567b0
#
_entry.id   b38c5ec7bbd59408fba8403f61c567b0
#
_cell.length_a   1.000
_cell.length_b   1.000
_cell.length_c   1.000
_cell.angle_alpha   90.00
_cell.angle_beta   90.00
_cell.angle_gamma   90.00
#
_symmetry.space_group_name_H-M   'P 1'
#
loop_
_entity.id
_entity.type
_entity.pdbx_description
1 polymer ?
#
loop_
_entity_poly.entity_id
_entity_poly.type
_entity_poly.pdbx_seq_one_letter_code
_entity_poly.pdbx_strand_id
1 'polypeptide(L)'
;GKEIIRKFDLDKDSDPQHYGIGLKEVWEVPSEQHEEGLVEHTAGYPMIGSSYAGSSGGFLYHAEGNKVALGLIIDLGYKNPHISPFDEFQKFKHHPVIAKTITGGKRLSYGARALIKGGLNSLPKMNFPGGLLIGCDAGTLNAAKIKGSHTAMKSGMLAAEALFEELNSDSPAKTLQNFNELFDQSSLRRELYEARNFSAGIHRLGFWIGAALAFVEQNILFGFFCLIGFKLERSGV
;
A
#
# COMPACT_ATOMS: atom_id res chain seq x y z
N GLY A 1 1.51 -15.78 -2.18
CA GLY A 1 0.15 -15.26 -2.22
C GLY A 1 -0.54 -15.59 -3.54
N LYS A 2 -0.10 -14.99 -4.65
CA LYS A 2 -0.80 -15.06 -5.96
C LYS A 2 -1.09 -16.49 -6.45
N GLU A 3 -0.15 -17.42 -6.32
CA GLU A 3 -0.34 -18.82 -6.72
C GLU A 3 -1.42 -19.53 -5.88
N ILE A 4 -1.46 -19.25 -4.57
CA ILE A 4 -2.48 -19.79 -3.67
C ILE A 4 -3.84 -19.19 -4.01
N ILE A 5 -3.92 -17.88 -4.21
CA ILE A 5 -5.16 -17.20 -4.61
C ILE A 5 -5.73 -17.87 -5.86
N ARG A 6 -4.92 -18.06 -6.91
CA ARG A 6 -5.34 -18.69 -8.15
C ARG A 6 -5.71 -20.16 -7.96
N LYS A 7 -4.94 -20.92 -7.17
CA LYS A 7 -5.19 -22.35 -6.93
C LYS A 7 -6.54 -22.62 -6.27
N PHE A 8 -6.94 -21.75 -5.34
CA PHE A 8 -8.17 -21.90 -4.56
C PHE A 8 -9.28 -20.95 -4.96
N ASP A 9 -9.10 -20.18 -6.05
CA ASP A 9 -10.07 -19.19 -6.57
C ASP A 9 -10.55 -18.22 -5.48
N LEU A 10 -9.59 -17.70 -4.71
CA LEU A 10 -9.89 -16.93 -3.50
C LEU A 10 -10.34 -15.48 -3.78
N ASP A 11 -10.11 -14.97 -4.98
CA ASP A 11 -10.43 -13.60 -5.40
C ASP A 11 -11.67 -13.48 -6.28
N LYS A 12 -12.45 -14.56 -6.45
CA LYS A 12 -13.62 -14.59 -7.33
C LYS A 12 -14.70 -13.55 -6.98
N ASP A 13 -14.85 -13.26 -5.69
CA ASP A 13 -15.85 -12.34 -5.15
C ASP A 13 -15.26 -10.96 -4.79
N SER A 14 -13.98 -10.72 -5.10
CA SER A 14 -13.25 -9.49 -4.80
C SER A 14 -13.07 -8.62 -6.03
N ASP A 15 -12.87 -7.31 -5.84
CA ASP A 15 -12.42 -6.43 -6.91
C ASP A 15 -11.01 -6.82 -7.38
N PRO A 16 -10.62 -6.50 -8.61
CA PRO A 16 -9.28 -6.76 -9.11
C PRO A 16 -8.21 -6.15 -8.22
N GLN A 17 -7.12 -6.89 -8.01
CA GLN A 17 -6.02 -6.42 -7.20
C GLN A 17 -5.20 -5.35 -7.93
N HIS A 18 -4.73 -4.35 -7.18
CA HIS A 18 -3.86 -3.30 -7.66
C HIS A 18 -2.44 -3.47 -7.12
N TYR A 19 -1.49 -3.18 -7.99
CA TYR A 19 -0.07 -3.32 -7.69
C TYR A 19 0.64 -1.98 -7.84
N GLY A 20 1.62 -1.74 -7.00
CA GLY A 20 2.58 -0.66 -7.13
C GLY A 20 4.00 -1.20 -7.10
N ILE A 21 4.95 -0.46 -7.66
CA ILE A 21 6.36 -0.68 -7.45
C ILE A 21 6.92 0.40 -6.55
N GLY A 22 7.60 -0.01 -5.49
CA GLY A 22 8.37 0.90 -4.64
C GLY A 22 9.85 0.78 -4.98
N LEU A 23 10.46 1.90 -5.37
CA LEU A 23 11.90 2.05 -5.52
C LEU A 23 12.42 2.79 -4.30
N LYS A 24 13.54 2.34 -3.75
CA LYS A 24 14.11 2.92 -2.53
C LYS A 24 15.62 2.96 -2.63
N GLU A 25 16.20 4.04 -2.11
CA GLU A 25 17.64 4.19 -1.91
C GLU A 25 17.92 4.64 -0.47
N VAL A 26 19.11 4.29 0.03
CA VAL A 26 19.66 4.81 1.28
C VAL A 26 20.92 5.58 0.92
N TRP A 27 21.00 6.80 1.43
CA TRP A 27 22.09 7.73 1.19
C TRP A 27 22.75 8.12 2.50
N GLU A 28 24.03 8.28 2.50
CA GLU A 28 24.80 9.01 3.50
C GLU A 28 24.96 10.44 3.01
N VAL A 29 24.49 11.41 3.78
CA VAL A 29 24.43 12.81 3.36
C VAL A 29 25.33 13.68 4.27
N PRO A 30 25.76 14.86 3.80
CA PRO A 30 26.46 15.82 4.64
C PRO A 30 25.64 16.16 5.91
N SER A 31 26.34 16.31 7.05
CA SER A 31 25.68 16.54 8.35
C SER A 31 24.83 17.81 8.40
N GLU A 32 25.22 18.83 7.65
CA GLU A 32 24.49 20.10 7.53
C GLU A 32 23.18 19.98 6.72
N GLN A 33 22.97 18.87 6.02
CA GLN A 33 21.77 18.55 5.26
C GLN A 33 20.90 17.49 5.96
N HIS A 34 21.32 17.07 7.16
CA HIS A 34 20.66 16.02 7.92
C HIS A 34 19.94 16.56 9.15
N GLU A 35 18.71 16.10 9.37
CA GLU A 35 17.91 16.39 10.55
C GLU A 35 17.30 15.07 11.05
N GLU A 36 17.96 14.43 12.02
CA GLU A 36 17.55 13.13 12.52
C GLU A 36 16.10 13.11 13.00
N GLY A 37 15.33 12.12 12.54
CA GLY A 37 13.91 11.98 12.84
C GLY A 37 12.97 12.75 11.91
N LEU A 38 13.49 13.60 11.00
CA LEU A 38 12.64 14.25 9.99
C LEU A 38 12.03 13.21 9.07
N VAL A 39 10.71 13.29 8.88
CA VAL A 39 9.90 12.42 8.03
C VAL A 39 9.07 13.27 7.08
N GLU A 40 9.33 13.14 5.80
CA GLU A 40 8.58 13.83 4.75
C GLU A 40 7.88 12.83 3.82
N HIS A 41 6.66 13.13 3.44
CA HIS A 41 5.92 12.43 2.40
C HIS A 41 5.58 13.38 1.27
N THR A 42 5.68 12.88 0.05
CA THR A 42 5.33 13.64 -1.16
C THR A 42 4.22 12.92 -1.92
N ALA A 43 3.45 13.67 -2.70
CA ALA A 43 2.39 13.12 -3.53
C ALA A 43 2.44 13.73 -4.93
N GLY A 44 2.21 12.89 -5.94
CA GLY A 44 1.99 13.26 -7.33
C GLY A 44 3.26 13.42 -8.17
N TYR A 45 4.21 14.27 -7.81
CA TYR A 45 5.45 14.45 -8.60
C TYR A 45 6.33 13.18 -8.56
N PRO A 46 6.94 12.75 -9.68
CA PRO A 46 6.95 13.38 -11.01
C PRO A 46 5.77 13.01 -11.92
N MET A 47 4.79 12.29 -11.43
CA MET A 47 3.73 11.67 -12.22
C MET A 47 2.49 12.56 -12.43
N ILE A 48 2.43 13.76 -11.83
CA ILE A 48 1.32 14.71 -12.00
C ILE A 48 1.28 15.21 -13.45
N GLY A 49 0.09 15.19 -14.06
CA GLY A 49 -0.15 15.77 -15.40
C GLY A 49 0.22 14.87 -16.57
N SER A 50 0.82 13.70 -16.35
CA SER A 50 0.87 12.67 -17.39
C SER A 50 -0.54 12.09 -17.59
N SER A 51 -0.82 11.47 -18.74
CA SER A 51 -2.06 10.71 -19.01
C SER A 51 -2.18 9.47 -18.11
N TYR A 52 -1.80 9.65 -16.87
CA TYR A 52 -1.56 8.70 -15.84
C TYR A 52 -2.71 8.73 -14.84
N ALA A 53 -3.56 7.73 -14.93
CA ALA A 53 -4.60 7.49 -13.95
C ALA A 53 -4.01 6.61 -12.83
N GLY A 54 -3.23 7.20 -11.93
CA GLY A 54 -2.65 6.45 -10.83
C GLY A 54 -2.09 7.35 -9.75
N SER A 55 -1.88 6.80 -8.57
CA SER A 55 -1.27 7.50 -7.46
C SER A 55 0.22 7.17 -7.39
N SER A 56 1.06 8.20 -7.45
CA SER A 56 2.46 8.10 -7.06
C SER A 56 2.69 8.93 -5.81
N GLY A 57 3.62 8.50 -5.00
CA GLY A 57 4.03 9.23 -3.81
C GLY A 57 5.41 8.81 -3.37
N GLY A 58 6.13 9.73 -2.77
CA GLY A 58 7.47 9.48 -2.28
C GLY A 58 7.59 9.70 -0.79
N PHE A 59 8.73 9.33 -0.27
CA PHE A 59 9.11 9.58 1.10
C PHE A 59 10.59 9.95 1.20
N LEU A 60 10.90 10.73 2.22
CA LEU A 60 12.25 11.09 2.63
C LEU A 60 12.32 10.96 4.16
N TYR A 61 13.16 10.07 4.66
CA TYR A 61 13.29 9.78 6.08
C TYR A 61 14.74 9.94 6.53
N HIS A 62 14.98 10.83 7.45
CA HIS A 62 16.29 11.04 8.06
C HIS A 62 16.47 10.09 9.26
N ALA A 63 17.29 9.09 9.08
CA ALA A 63 17.60 8.06 10.07
C ALA A 63 18.93 8.39 10.80
N GLU A 64 19.27 7.60 11.78
CA GLU A 64 20.52 7.75 12.54
C GLU A 64 21.77 7.77 11.66
N GLY A 65 22.80 8.51 12.09
CA GLY A 65 24.13 8.50 11.50
C GLY A 65 24.20 9.11 10.10
N ASN A 66 23.58 10.26 9.90
CA ASN A 66 23.55 11.00 8.63
C ASN A 66 22.99 10.19 7.46
N LYS A 67 22.14 9.20 7.73
CA LYS A 67 21.52 8.38 6.71
C LYS A 67 20.15 8.90 6.36
N VAL A 68 19.87 8.94 5.07
CA VAL A 68 18.56 9.30 4.53
C VAL A 68 18.05 8.16 3.66
N ALA A 69 16.86 7.68 3.99
CA ALA A 69 16.13 6.75 3.13
C ALA A 69 15.12 7.54 2.30
N LEU A 70 15.22 7.43 0.99
CA LEU A 70 14.26 8.02 0.06
C LEU A 70 13.67 6.97 -0.85
N GLY A 71 12.43 7.16 -1.27
CA GLY A 71 11.78 6.26 -2.19
C GLY A 71 10.60 6.88 -2.92
N LEU A 72 10.23 6.22 -4.00
CA LEU A 72 9.07 6.56 -4.82
C LEU A 72 8.24 5.30 -5.05
N ILE A 73 6.96 5.40 -4.80
CA ILE A 73 5.98 4.35 -5.08
C ILE A 73 5.21 4.77 -6.33
N ILE A 74 5.20 3.91 -7.34
CA ILE A 74 4.50 4.12 -8.60
C ILE A 74 3.44 3.03 -8.76
N ASP A 75 2.22 3.43 -9.01
CA ASP A 75 1.13 2.51 -9.36
C ASP A 75 1.43 1.84 -10.71
N LEU A 76 1.33 0.52 -10.79
CA LEU A 76 1.60 -0.22 -12.02
C LEU A 76 0.42 -0.24 -12.99
N GLY A 77 -0.72 0.34 -12.61
CA GLY A 77 -1.87 0.54 -13.49
C GLY A 77 -1.77 1.75 -14.42
N TYR A 78 -0.56 2.28 -14.67
CA TYR A 78 -0.39 3.43 -15.56
C TYR A 78 -0.71 3.08 -17.02
N LYS A 79 -1.33 4.04 -17.73
CA LYS A 79 -1.80 3.86 -19.11
C LYS A 79 -0.72 4.11 -20.16
N ASN A 80 0.30 4.87 -19.84
CA ASN A 80 1.38 5.20 -20.77
C ASN A 80 2.47 4.11 -20.74
N PRO A 81 2.59 3.27 -21.78
CA PRO A 81 3.57 2.18 -21.80
C PRO A 81 5.04 2.63 -21.86
N HIS A 82 5.28 3.91 -22.12
CA HIS A 82 6.64 4.49 -22.18
C HIS A 82 7.14 4.97 -20.82
N ILE A 83 6.37 4.85 -19.76
CA ILE A 83 6.84 5.20 -18.42
C ILE A 83 7.82 4.14 -17.93
N SER A 84 9.00 4.61 -17.52
CA SER A 84 9.99 3.82 -16.81
C SER A 84 9.96 4.21 -15.33
N PRO A 85 9.55 3.34 -14.41
CA PRO A 85 9.60 3.63 -12.98
C PRO A 85 10.97 4.07 -12.48
N PHE A 86 12.03 3.50 -13.06
CA PHE A 86 13.41 3.91 -12.75
C PHE A 86 13.67 5.36 -13.13
N ASP A 87 13.31 5.77 -14.35
CA ASP A 87 13.56 7.14 -14.83
C ASP A 87 12.71 8.15 -14.05
N GLU A 88 11.48 7.79 -13.69
CA GLU A 88 10.64 8.63 -12.84
C GLU A 88 11.24 8.80 -11.42
N PHE A 89 11.89 7.76 -10.91
CA PHE A 89 12.62 7.87 -9.64
C PHE A 89 13.87 8.75 -9.78
N GLN A 90 14.57 8.74 -10.94
CA GLN A 90 15.64 9.69 -11.18
C GLN A 90 15.12 11.14 -11.22
N LYS A 91 14.02 11.39 -11.92
CA LYS A 91 13.37 12.72 -11.93
C LYS A 91 12.97 13.16 -10.52
N PHE A 92 12.42 12.26 -9.71
CA PHE A 92 12.08 12.53 -8.31
C PHE A 92 13.27 13.06 -7.51
N LYS A 93 14.44 12.48 -7.68
CA LYS A 93 15.68 12.92 -7.01
C LYS A 93 16.16 14.31 -7.44
N HIS A 94 15.77 14.77 -8.62
CA HIS A 94 16.08 16.13 -9.10
C HIS A 94 15.07 17.18 -8.63
N HIS A 95 14.02 16.80 -7.91
CA HIS A 95 13.13 17.79 -7.31
C HIS A 95 13.91 18.65 -6.30
N PRO A 96 13.78 19.99 -6.30
CA PRO A 96 14.63 20.88 -5.46
C PRO A 96 14.68 20.50 -3.98
N VAL A 97 13.57 20.09 -3.40
CA VAL A 97 13.50 19.64 -1.99
C VAL A 97 14.35 18.39 -1.76
N ILE A 98 14.22 17.39 -2.62
CA ILE A 98 14.95 16.13 -2.50
C ILE A 98 16.43 16.35 -2.82
N ALA A 99 16.73 17.04 -3.92
CA ALA A 99 18.09 17.32 -4.36
C ALA A 99 18.89 18.05 -3.27
N LYS A 100 18.26 19.01 -2.57
CA LYS A 100 18.91 19.74 -1.46
C LYS A 100 19.43 18.79 -0.39
N THR A 101 18.70 17.72 -0.07
CA THR A 101 19.08 16.76 0.97
C THR A 101 20.18 15.80 0.51
N ILE A 102 20.16 15.36 -0.77
CA ILE A 102 21.08 14.31 -1.23
C ILE A 102 22.31 14.81 -2.00
N THR A 103 22.36 16.11 -2.34
CA THR A 103 23.51 16.70 -3.05
C THR A 103 24.77 16.58 -2.20
N GLY A 104 25.87 16.09 -2.81
CA GLY A 104 27.12 15.83 -2.10
C GLY A 104 27.12 14.52 -1.31
N GLY A 105 25.98 13.84 -1.19
CA GLY A 105 25.86 12.57 -0.50
C GLY A 105 26.33 11.37 -1.33
N LYS A 106 26.45 10.23 -0.67
CA LYS A 106 26.84 8.94 -1.26
C LYS A 106 25.71 7.94 -1.12
N ARG A 107 25.27 7.35 -2.24
CA ARG A 107 24.29 6.25 -2.19
C ARG A 107 24.94 4.99 -1.61
N LEU A 108 24.37 4.48 -0.53
CA LEU A 108 24.84 3.27 0.17
C LEU A 108 24.18 2.01 -0.36
N SER A 109 22.88 2.06 -0.62
CA SER A 109 22.10 0.90 -1.09
C SER A 109 20.89 1.32 -1.90
N TYR A 110 20.33 0.38 -2.64
CA TYR A 110 19.10 0.56 -3.42
C TYR A 110 18.31 -0.75 -3.49
N GLY A 111 17.03 -0.64 -3.79
CA GLY A 111 16.16 -1.79 -4.02
C GLY A 111 14.82 -1.40 -4.60
N ALA A 112 14.15 -2.38 -5.18
CA ALA A 112 12.78 -2.23 -5.66
C ALA A 112 11.95 -3.45 -5.28
N ARG A 113 10.67 -3.22 -4.96
CA ARG A 113 9.73 -4.29 -4.64
C ARG A 113 8.32 -3.94 -5.10
N ALA A 114 7.63 -4.92 -5.69
CA ALA A 114 6.21 -4.82 -5.94
C ALA A 114 5.41 -4.88 -4.64
N LEU A 115 4.36 -4.07 -4.57
CA LEU A 115 3.45 -3.95 -3.44
C LEU A 115 2.04 -4.27 -3.91
N ILE A 116 1.24 -4.88 -3.03
CA ILE A 116 -0.19 -5.09 -3.23
C ILE A 116 -0.90 -3.93 -2.53
N LYS A 117 -1.74 -3.18 -3.25
CA LYS A 117 -2.36 -1.94 -2.73
C LYS A 117 -3.85 -1.77 -3.04
N GLY A 118 -4.55 -2.84 -3.42
CA GLY A 118 -5.98 -2.79 -3.75
C GLY A 118 -6.91 -2.46 -2.58
N GLY A 119 -6.43 -2.63 -1.35
CA GLY A 119 -7.21 -2.35 -0.15
C GLY A 119 -8.35 -3.35 0.09
N LEU A 120 -9.32 -2.96 0.92
CA LEU A 120 -10.36 -3.86 1.44
C LEU A 120 -11.16 -4.57 0.34
N ASN A 121 -11.59 -3.84 -0.68
CA ASN A 121 -12.45 -4.40 -1.72
C ASN A 121 -11.74 -5.43 -2.62
N SER A 122 -10.42 -5.41 -2.64
CA SER A 122 -9.58 -6.34 -3.39
C SER A 122 -8.96 -7.43 -2.51
N LEU A 123 -9.33 -7.51 -1.23
CA LEU A 123 -8.88 -8.61 -0.38
C LEU A 123 -9.47 -9.94 -0.87
N PRO A 124 -8.63 -10.95 -1.11
CA PRO A 124 -9.11 -12.29 -1.39
C PRO A 124 -9.73 -12.90 -0.12
N LYS A 125 -10.45 -13.98 -0.27
CA LYS A 125 -10.78 -14.84 0.87
C LYS A 125 -9.48 -15.31 1.51
N MET A 126 -9.24 -14.87 2.76
CA MET A 126 -7.94 -15.05 3.39
C MET A 126 -7.73 -16.46 3.97
N ASN A 127 -8.80 -17.19 4.26
CA ASN A 127 -8.73 -18.57 4.75
C ASN A 127 -9.00 -19.58 3.63
N PHE A 128 -8.22 -20.64 3.60
CA PHE A 128 -8.36 -21.76 2.65
C PHE A 128 -7.98 -23.07 3.35
N PRO A 129 -8.32 -24.23 2.78
CA PRO A 129 -7.97 -25.52 3.39
C PRO A 129 -6.47 -25.67 3.65
N GLY A 130 -6.08 -25.76 4.92
CA GLY A 130 -4.70 -25.92 5.36
C GLY A 130 -3.88 -24.64 5.47
N GLY A 131 -4.50 -23.44 5.39
CA GLY A 131 -3.73 -22.20 5.55
C GLY A 131 -4.52 -20.90 5.56
N LEU A 132 -3.75 -19.83 5.76
CA LEU A 132 -4.23 -18.45 5.75
C LEU A 132 -3.32 -17.57 4.88
N LEU A 133 -3.91 -16.59 4.21
CA LEU A 133 -3.21 -15.46 3.62
C LEU A 133 -3.22 -14.29 4.61
N ILE A 134 -2.04 -13.74 4.91
CA ILE A 134 -1.89 -12.62 5.84
C ILE A 134 -0.97 -11.54 5.27
N GLY A 135 -1.00 -10.36 5.86
CA GLY A 135 -0.10 -9.27 5.51
C GLY A 135 -0.14 -8.87 4.04
N CYS A 136 1.03 -8.63 3.48
CA CYS A 136 1.17 -8.19 2.10
C CYS A 136 0.68 -9.24 1.08
N ASP A 137 0.75 -10.52 1.41
CA ASP A 137 0.25 -11.59 0.53
C ASP A 137 -1.28 -11.61 0.41
N ALA A 138 -1.99 -11.17 1.44
CA ALA A 138 -3.43 -10.92 1.40
C ALA A 138 -3.77 -9.54 0.80
N GLY A 139 -2.88 -8.56 0.94
CA GLY A 139 -3.12 -7.18 0.49
C GLY A 139 -3.64 -6.26 1.60
N THR A 140 -3.24 -6.47 2.85
CA THR A 140 -3.70 -5.67 4.00
C THR A 140 -3.05 -4.29 4.13
N LEU A 141 -2.28 -3.84 3.12
CA LEU A 141 -1.66 -2.51 3.14
C LEU A 141 -2.72 -1.40 3.15
N ASN A 142 -2.58 -0.44 4.06
CA ASN A 142 -3.35 0.80 4.01
C ASN A 142 -2.69 1.76 3.02
N ALA A 143 -3.26 1.86 1.82
CA ALA A 143 -2.72 2.68 0.73
C ALA A 143 -2.79 4.19 1.05
N ALA A 144 -3.78 4.65 1.80
CA ALA A 144 -3.95 6.06 2.17
C ALA A 144 -2.83 6.53 3.12
N LYS A 145 -2.43 5.68 4.05
CA LYS A 145 -1.34 5.96 4.99
C LYS A 145 0.05 5.59 4.44
N ILE A 146 0.12 4.89 3.31
CA ILE A 146 1.37 4.31 2.77
C ILE A 146 2.05 3.39 3.80
N LYS A 147 1.27 2.72 4.63
CA LYS A 147 1.76 1.88 5.73
C LYS A 147 1.14 0.49 5.67
N GLY A 148 1.98 -0.53 5.82
CA GLY A 148 1.55 -1.93 5.78
C GLY A 148 2.11 -2.79 6.92
N SER A 149 3.12 -2.31 7.66
CA SER A 149 3.76 -3.12 8.70
C SER A 149 2.81 -3.44 9.85
N HIS A 150 2.10 -2.45 10.39
CA HIS A 150 1.16 -2.64 11.49
C HIS A 150 -0.05 -3.50 11.07
N THR A 151 -0.55 -3.33 9.84
CA THR A 151 -1.65 -4.14 9.31
C THR A 151 -1.21 -5.58 9.08
N ALA A 152 0.02 -5.79 8.60
CA ALA A 152 0.59 -7.12 8.45
C ALA A 152 0.78 -7.82 9.80
N MET A 153 1.34 -7.13 10.81
CA MET A 153 1.47 -7.66 12.17
C MET A 153 0.10 -7.99 12.76
N LYS A 154 -0.89 -7.08 12.66
CA LYS A 154 -2.23 -7.35 13.19
C LYS A 154 -2.90 -8.55 12.52
N SER A 155 -2.76 -8.70 11.20
CA SER A 155 -3.29 -9.89 10.50
C SER A 155 -2.61 -11.19 10.95
N GLY A 156 -1.29 -11.14 11.24
CA GLY A 156 -0.56 -12.26 11.81
C GLY A 156 -1.01 -12.62 13.22
N MET A 157 -1.28 -11.62 14.07
CA MET A 157 -1.83 -11.86 15.42
C MET A 157 -3.20 -12.54 15.36
N LEU A 158 -4.12 -12.04 14.52
CA LEU A 158 -5.44 -12.65 14.33
C LEU A 158 -5.34 -14.09 13.81
N ALA A 159 -4.38 -14.34 12.91
CA ALA A 159 -4.15 -15.69 12.40
C ALA A 159 -3.63 -16.64 13.49
N ALA A 160 -2.74 -16.16 14.36
CA ALA A 160 -2.22 -16.94 15.48
C ALA A 160 -3.31 -17.23 16.51
N GLU A 161 -4.15 -16.26 16.85
CA GLU A 161 -5.30 -16.43 17.74
C GLU A 161 -6.28 -17.48 17.18
N ALA A 162 -6.70 -17.34 15.92
CA ALA A 162 -7.60 -18.29 15.27
C ALA A 162 -7.03 -19.70 15.20
N LEU A 163 -5.75 -19.83 14.87
CA LEU A 163 -5.08 -21.12 14.77
C LEU A 163 -4.92 -21.79 16.14
N PHE A 164 -4.60 -21.02 17.17
CA PHE A 164 -4.45 -21.53 18.52
C PHE A 164 -5.78 -22.12 19.06
N GLU A 165 -6.88 -21.40 18.88
CA GLU A 165 -8.21 -21.87 19.26
C GLU A 165 -8.58 -23.16 18.52
N GLU A 166 -8.36 -23.19 17.20
CA GLU A 166 -8.71 -24.34 16.38
C GLU A 166 -7.89 -25.59 16.73
N LEU A 167 -6.57 -25.45 16.93
CA LEU A 167 -5.69 -26.57 17.27
C LEU A 167 -5.97 -27.15 18.67
N ASN A 168 -6.58 -26.39 19.56
CA ASN A 168 -7.00 -26.87 20.88
C ASN A 168 -8.45 -27.37 20.91
N SER A 169 -9.15 -27.39 19.78
CA SER A 169 -10.48 -27.96 19.68
C SER A 169 -10.43 -29.50 19.58
N ASP A 170 -11.50 -30.18 19.98
CA ASP A 170 -11.62 -31.63 19.91
C ASP A 170 -11.62 -32.18 18.46
N SER A 171 -11.94 -31.35 17.48
CA SER A 171 -12.02 -31.70 16.06
C SER A 171 -11.59 -30.56 15.18
N PRO A 172 -10.27 -30.35 15.01
CA PRO A 172 -9.75 -29.26 14.22
C PRO A 172 -10.24 -29.26 12.77
N ALA A 173 -10.79 -28.12 12.31
CA ALA A 173 -11.29 -27.96 10.96
C ALA A 173 -10.14 -27.72 9.97
N LYS A 174 -10.32 -28.19 8.73
CA LYS A 174 -9.36 -27.94 7.65
C LYS A 174 -9.28 -26.46 7.23
N THR A 175 -10.30 -25.68 7.52
CA THR A 175 -10.39 -24.27 7.16
C THR A 175 -10.80 -23.46 8.38
N LEU A 176 -10.02 -22.47 8.76
CA LEU A 176 -10.24 -21.64 9.95
C LEU A 176 -11.37 -20.64 9.73
N GLN A 177 -12.60 -21.01 10.09
CA GLN A 177 -13.77 -20.13 9.93
C GLN A 177 -13.78 -18.99 10.96
N ASN A 178 -13.35 -19.26 12.19
CA ASN A 178 -13.23 -18.27 13.28
C ASN A 178 -12.32 -17.10 12.92
N PHE A 179 -11.35 -17.27 12.00
CA PHE A 179 -10.49 -16.19 11.50
C PHE A 179 -11.33 -15.07 10.84
N ASN A 180 -12.38 -15.40 10.11
CA ASN A 180 -13.21 -14.39 9.45
C ASN A 180 -13.91 -13.49 10.49
N GLU A 181 -14.44 -14.08 11.55
CA GLU A 181 -15.12 -13.35 12.63
C GLU A 181 -14.13 -12.45 13.38
N LEU A 182 -12.94 -12.97 13.71
CA LEU A 182 -11.88 -12.20 14.35
C LEU A 182 -11.41 -11.04 13.44
N PHE A 183 -11.28 -11.29 12.15
CA PHE A 183 -10.92 -10.24 11.19
C PHE A 183 -12.00 -9.16 11.11
N ASP A 184 -13.27 -9.54 10.96
CA ASP A 184 -14.40 -8.60 10.79
C ASP A 184 -14.60 -7.71 12.02
N GLN A 185 -14.32 -8.20 13.21
CA GLN A 185 -14.40 -7.44 14.47
C GLN A 185 -13.13 -6.63 14.76
N SER A 186 -12.06 -6.81 13.98
CA SER A 186 -10.76 -6.22 14.26
C SER A 186 -10.66 -4.73 13.91
N SER A 187 -9.70 -4.05 14.55
CA SER A 187 -9.28 -2.70 14.17
C SER A 187 -8.68 -2.66 12.76
N LEU A 188 -8.06 -3.75 12.30
CA LEU A 188 -7.54 -3.88 10.94
C LEU A 188 -8.66 -3.75 9.90
N ARG A 189 -9.75 -4.48 10.05
CA ARG A 189 -10.91 -4.42 9.17
C ARG A 189 -11.50 -3.01 9.11
N ARG A 190 -11.62 -2.36 10.27
CA ARG A 190 -12.11 -0.98 10.38
C ARG A 190 -11.21 -0.01 9.65
N GLU A 191 -9.91 -0.07 9.89
CA GLU A 191 -8.94 0.81 9.23
C GLU A 191 -8.95 0.66 7.70
N LEU A 192 -9.00 -0.58 7.20
CA LEU A 192 -9.09 -0.83 5.75
C LEU A 192 -10.42 -0.34 5.17
N TYR A 193 -11.51 -0.42 5.93
CA TYR A 193 -12.82 0.09 5.55
C TYR A 193 -12.81 1.62 5.40
N GLU A 194 -12.22 2.34 6.33
CA GLU A 194 -12.07 3.79 6.28
C GLU A 194 -11.24 4.25 5.06
N ALA A 195 -10.24 3.46 4.67
CA ALA A 195 -9.37 3.78 3.52
C ALA A 195 -9.85 3.24 2.16
N ARG A 196 -10.98 2.50 2.10
CA ARG A 196 -11.39 1.71 0.93
C ARG A 196 -11.57 2.48 -0.37
N ASN A 197 -12.00 3.74 -0.28
CA ASN A 197 -12.27 4.58 -1.45
C ASN A 197 -11.08 5.42 -1.92
N PHE A 198 -9.99 5.47 -1.15
CA PHE A 198 -8.84 6.34 -1.43
C PHE A 198 -8.25 6.08 -2.83
N SER A 199 -7.83 4.86 -3.09
CA SER A 199 -7.22 4.52 -4.39
C SER A 199 -8.24 4.59 -5.53
N ALA A 200 -9.45 4.10 -5.33
CA ALA A 200 -10.51 4.10 -6.33
C ALA A 200 -10.94 5.53 -6.73
N GLY A 201 -11.02 6.44 -5.77
CA GLY A 201 -11.32 7.84 -6.01
C GLY A 201 -10.28 8.54 -6.87
N ILE A 202 -9.00 8.36 -6.57
CA ILE A 202 -7.90 8.94 -7.35
C ILE A 202 -7.86 8.36 -8.78
N HIS A 203 -8.06 7.05 -8.93
CA HIS A 203 -8.07 6.41 -10.25
C HIS A 203 -9.18 6.91 -11.18
N ARG A 204 -10.39 7.14 -10.64
CA ARG A 204 -11.55 7.56 -11.45
C ARG A 204 -11.62 9.06 -11.71
N LEU A 205 -11.28 9.86 -10.70
CA LEU A 205 -11.51 11.31 -10.71
C LEU A 205 -10.22 12.11 -10.94
N GLY A 206 -9.09 11.41 -11.08
CA GLY A 206 -7.78 12.02 -11.15
C GLY A 206 -7.27 12.47 -9.78
N PHE A 207 -6.01 12.90 -9.75
CA PHE A 207 -5.31 13.19 -8.49
C PHE A 207 -6.00 14.27 -7.66
N TRP A 208 -6.34 15.42 -8.26
CA TRP A 208 -6.85 16.58 -7.50
C TRP A 208 -8.25 16.36 -6.91
N ILE A 209 -9.19 15.92 -7.74
CA ILE A 209 -10.57 15.68 -7.28
C ILE A 209 -10.60 14.46 -6.35
N GLY A 210 -9.89 13.40 -6.71
CA GLY A 210 -9.81 12.19 -5.89
C GLY A 210 -9.17 12.46 -4.53
N ALA A 211 -8.11 13.28 -4.45
CA ALA A 211 -7.48 13.67 -3.20
C ALA A 211 -8.39 14.54 -2.33
N ALA A 212 -9.09 15.50 -2.93
CA ALA A 212 -10.04 16.35 -2.21
C ALA A 212 -11.20 15.51 -1.62
N LEU A 213 -11.76 14.59 -2.39
CA LEU A 213 -12.80 13.68 -1.89
C LEU A 213 -12.28 12.75 -0.80
N ALA A 214 -11.08 12.20 -0.95
CA ALA A 214 -10.46 11.35 0.06
C ALA A 214 -10.22 12.14 1.36
N PHE A 215 -9.80 13.41 1.27
CA PHE A 215 -9.64 14.27 2.44
C PHE A 215 -10.97 14.49 3.17
N VAL A 216 -12.04 14.82 2.44
CA VAL A 216 -13.38 15.02 3.02
C VAL A 216 -13.88 13.72 3.66
N GLU A 217 -13.76 12.60 2.97
CA GLU A 217 -14.20 11.30 3.47
C GLU A 217 -13.46 10.88 4.75
N GLN A 218 -12.15 11.07 4.78
CA GLN A 218 -11.33 10.62 5.92
C GLN A 218 -11.37 11.58 7.12
N ASN A 219 -11.49 12.89 6.89
CA ASN A 219 -11.37 13.89 7.96
C ASN A 219 -12.70 14.51 8.40
N ILE A 220 -13.72 14.51 7.54
CA ILE A 220 -15.02 15.13 7.82
C ILE A 220 -16.09 14.06 8.00
N LEU A 221 -16.11 13.06 7.14
CA LEU A 221 -17.14 12.03 7.14
C LEU A 221 -16.71 10.74 7.86
N PHE A 222 -15.49 10.66 8.37
CA PHE A 222 -14.92 9.53 9.10
C PHE A 222 -15.22 8.15 8.47
N GLY A 223 -15.23 8.10 7.14
CA GLY A 223 -15.59 6.89 6.41
C GLY A 223 -17.08 6.53 6.45
N PHE A 224 -17.93 7.38 7.03
CA PHE A 224 -19.35 7.09 7.26
C PHE A 224 -20.22 7.09 6.00
N PHE A 225 -19.79 7.82 4.97
CA PHE A 225 -20.51 7.89 3.70
C PHE A 225 -19.69 7.28 2.57
N CYS A 226 -20.16 6.18 2.03
CA CYS A 226 -19.81 5.76 0.69
C CYS A 226 -20.55 6.69 -0.30
N LEU A 227 -20.05 7.92 -0.48
CA LEU A 227 -20.67 8.89 -1.38
C LEU A 227 -20.75 8.39 -2.84
N ILE A 228 -19.90 7.44 -3.20
CA ILE A 228 -19.93 6.80 -4.51
C ILE A 228 -19.28 5.40 -4.35
N GLY A 229 -20.01 4.34 -4.59
CA GLY A 229 -19.48 2.97 -4.68
C GLY A 229 -18.57 2.85 -5.89
N PHE A 230 -17.29 3.19 -5.73
CA PHE A 230 -16.31 3.01 -6.79
C PHE A 230 -15.92 1.54 -6.88
N LYS A 231 -16.47 0.82 -7.86
CA LYS A 231 -15.89 -0.44 -8.32
C LYS A 231 -14.68 -0.16 -9.17
N LEU A 232 -13.56 -0.80 -8.86
CA LEU A 232 -12.38 -0.79 -9.72
C LEU A 232 -12.66 -1.64 -10.95
N GLU A 233 -12.50 -1.08 -12.14
CA GLU A 233 -12.64 -1.83 -13.38
C GLU A 233 -11.40 -2.72 -13.60
N ARG A 234 -11.62 -3.93 -14.10
CA ARG A 234 -10.51 -4.75 -14.59
C ARG A 234 -9.80 -3.99 -15.69
N SER A 235 -8.55 -3.60 -15.47
CA SER A 235 -7.67 -3.24 -16.58
C SER A 235 -7.52 -4.50 -17.42
N GLY A 236 -8.09 -4.51 -18.61
CA GLY A 236 -7.91 -5.59 -19.56
C GLY A 236 -6.43 -5.72 -19.91
N VAL A 237 -5.82 -6.82 -19.55
CA VAL A 237 -4.60 -7.39 -20.10
C VAL A 237 -4.96 -8.81 -20.51
#